data_8c84c0846ae10949fed844aae149b740
#
_entry.id   8c84c0846ae10949fed844aae149b740
#
_cell.length_a   1.000
_cell.length_b   1.000
_cell.length_c   1.000
_cell.angle_alpha   90.00
_cell.angle_beta   90.00
_cell.angle_gamma   90.00
#
_symmetry.space_group_name_H-M   'P 1'
#
loop_
_entity.id
_entity.type
_entity.pdbx_description
1 polymer ?
#
loop_
_entity_poly.entity_id
_entity_poly.type
_entity_poly.pdbx_seq_one_letter_code
_entity_poly.pdbx_strand_id
1 'polypeptide(L)'
;MKTTRPKLVSSMLLLACGFCVGSVFKPWSSVHAQSNTRVFEIRTYTAAEGKLDALHARFRDHTVALFTKHDMTSIGYFKPQDAPLRQNTLIYILAHPSREAATKNWQAFHDDPEWQKVKAASEAQGALTTKIESVFADPTDYSPMK
;
A
#
# COMPACT_ATOMS: atom_id res chain seq x y z
N MET A 1 -62.72 66.58 -29.32
CA MET A 1 -63.43 67.39 -28.29
C MET A 1 -63.32 66.72 -26.95
N LYS A 2 -62.91 67.49 -25.94
CA LYS A 2 -62.88 67.23 -24.49
C LYS A 2 -62.00 66.10 -23.97
N THR A 3 -60.76 66.39 -23.55
CA THR A 3 -60.33 66.78 -22.21
C THR A 3 -60.95 65.96 -21.06
N THR A 4 -60.18 65.24 -20.32
CA THR A 4 -59.88 65.62 -18.92
C THR A 4 -58.86 64.63 -18.28
N ARG A 5 -57.75 65.18 -17.76
CA ARG A 5 -56.91 64.64 -16.68
C ARG A 5 -57.63 64.99 -15.39
N PRO A 6 -57.14 64.60 -14.15
CA PRO A 6 -56.10 63.72 -13.69
C PRO A 6 -56.59 62.87 -12.47
N LYS A 7 -55.73 62.04 -11.88
CA LYS A 7 -55.41 62.11 -10.46
C LYS A 7 -54.28 61.14 -10.04
N LEU A 8 -53.21 61.73 -9.55
CA LEU A 8 -52.23 61.09 -8.72
C LEU A 8 -52.92 60.52 -7.47
N VAL A 9 -52.54 59.33 -7.08
CA VAL A 9 -52.50 58.94 -5.66
C VAL A 9 -51.17 58.19 -5.42
N SER A 10 -50.42 58.83 -4.61
CA SER A 10 -49.20 58.40 -3.94
C SER A 10 -49.49 57.28 -2.95
N SER A 11 -48.50 56.48 -2.72
CA SER A 11 -48.27 55.67 -1.51
C SER A 11 -47.99 54.23 -1.90
N MET A 12 -47.03 53.60 -1.48
CA MET A 12 -46.26 53.48 -0.25
C MET A 12 -45.20 52.40 -0.49
N LEU A 13 -44.02 52.82 -0.27
CA LEU A 13 -42.80 52.00 -0.24
C LEU A 13 -42.92 50.97 0.88
N LEU A 14 -42.88 49.68 0.58
CA LEU A 14 -42.61 48.63 1.54
C LEU A 14 -41.36 47.87 1.13
N LEU A 15 -40.26 48.29 1.73
CA LEU A 15 -39.02 47.59 1.76
C LEU A 15 -39.20 46.29 2.59
N ALA A 16 -39.32 45.15 1.94
CA ALA A 16 -39.16 43.86 2.57
C ALA A 16 -37.70 43.44 2.41
N CYS A 17 -36.86 43.73 3.42
CA CYS A 17 -35.55 43.12 3.56
C CYS A 17 -35.73 41.62 3.79
N GLY A 18 -35.68 40.88 2.69
CA GLY A 18 -35.54 39.44 2.74
C GLY A 18 -34.08 39.08 3.12
N PHE A 19 -33.86 38.81 4.37
CA PHE A 19 -32.59 38.25 4.88
C PHE A 19 -32.53 36.81 4.42
N CYS A 20 -31.95 36.55 3.22
CA CYS A 20 -31.57 35.22 2.81
C CYS A 20 -30.36 34.78 3.64
N VAL A 21 -30.61 34.12 4.78
CA VAL A 21 -29.60 33.35 5.46
C VAL A 21 -29.28 32.13 4.58
N GLY A 22 -28.34 32.31 3.69
CA GLY A 22 -27.76 31.23 2.94
C GLY A 22 -26.98 30.33 3.91
N SER A 23 -27.65 29.28 4.39
CA SER A 23 -26.97 28.17 5.06
C SER A 23 -26.05 27.52 4.07
N VAL A 24 -24.79 27.89 4.11
CA VAL A 24 -23.72 27.17 3.40
C VAL A 24 -23.55 25.83 4.10
N PHE A 25 -24.33 24.85 3.65
CA PHE A 25 -24.05 23.45 4.00
C PHE A 25 -22.70 23.11 3.36
N LYS A 26 -21.61 23.23 4.14
CA LYS A 26 -20.35 22.59 3.81
C LYS A 26 -20.60 21.08 3.92
N PRO A 27 -20.48 20.31 2.82
CA PRO A 27 -20.48 18.87 2.98
C PRO A 27 -19.32 18.54 3.90
N TRP A 28 -19.63 17.89 5.01
CA TRP A 28 -18.64 17.29 5.90
C TRP A 28 -17.90 16.25 5.06
N SER A 29 -16.81 16.66 4.42
CA SER A 29 -15.88 15.72 3.85
C SER A 29 -15.41 14.85 4.99
N SER A 30 -15.90 13.64 5.03
CA SER A 30 -15.34 12.60 5.88
C SER A 30 -13.89 12.46 5.47
N VAL A 31 -13.01 13.15 6.17
CA VAL A 31 -11.59 12.84 6.14
C VAL A 31 -11.54 11.44 6.75
N HIS A 32 -11.57 10.44 5.87
CA HIS A 32 -11.13 9.13 6.25
C HIS A 32 -9.67 9.36 6.66
N ALA A 33 -9.45 9.43 7.96
CA ALA A 33 -8.13 9.26 8.52
C ALA A 33 -7.66 7.92 7.97
N GLN A 34 -6.84 7.98 6.93
CA GLN A 34 -6.16 6.83 6.39
C GLN A 34 -5.37 6.30 7.58
N SER A 35 -5.87 5.24 8.19
CA SER A 35 -5.16 4.58 9.28
C SER A 35 -3.79 4.26 8.68
N ASN A 36 -2.75 4.90 9.21
CA ASN A 36 -1.37 4.73 8.75
C ASN A 36 -0.84 3.33 9.16
N THR A 37 -1.72 2.35 9.05
CA THR A 37 -1.48 0.97 9.44
C THR A 37 -0.95 0.24 8.22
N ARG A 38 0.35 0.00 8.24
CA ARG A 38 1.00 -0.80 7.20
C ARG A 38 0.49 -2.24 7.25
N VAL A 39 0.41 -2.86 6.09
CA VAL A 39 0.15 -4.29 5.97
C VAL A 39 1.50 -5.01 5.95
N PHE A 40 1.64 -6.04 6.76
CA PHE A 40 2.84 -6.87 6.79
C PHE A 40 2.65 -8.12 5.96
N GLU A 41 3.65 -8.48 5.17
CA GLU A 41 3.69 -9.71 4.42
C GLU A 41 4.78 -10.62 4.98
N ILE A 42 4.39 -11.74 5.57
CA ILE A 42 5.28 -12.76 6.11
C ILE A 42 5.48 -13.81 5.04
N ARG A 43 6.71 -14.01 4.61
CA ARG A 43 7.04 -14.97 3.56
C ARG A 43 7.95 -16.05 4.09
N THR A 44 7.61 -17.29 3.76
CA THR A 44 8.41 -18.47 4.09
C THR A 44 8.82 -19.17 2.81
N TYR A 45 10.12 -19.27 2.59
CA TYR A 45 10.70 -19.95 1.43
C TYR A 45 11.32 -21.28 1.88
N THR A 46 10.91 -22.36 1.23
CA THR A 46 11.59 -23.65 1.37
C THR A 46 12.59 -23.80 0.23
N ALA A 47 13.86 -23.80 0.56
CA ALA A 47 14.91 -24.00 -0.44
C ALA A 47 14.93 -25.44 -0.96
N ALA A 48 15.33 -25.62 -2.20
CA ALA A 48 15.64 -26.94 -2.74
C ALA A 48 16.87 -27.52 -2.00
N GLU A 49 17.01 -28.82 -2.06
CA GLU A 49 18.11 -29.53 -1.36
C GLU A 49 19.48 -28.94 -1.74
N GLY A 50 20.26 -28.59 -0.71
CA GLY A 50 21.58 -27.97 -0.86
C GLY A 50 21.58 -26.54 -1.42
N LYS A 51 20.43 -25.89 -1.62
CA LYS A 51 20.32 -24.55 -2.24
C LYS A 51 20.12 -23.40 -1.25
N LEU A 52 20.04 -23.66 0.06
CA LEU A 52 19.76 -22.61 1.05
C LEU A 52 20.83 -21.50 1.05
N ASP A 53 22.10 -21.84 0.95
CA ASP A 53 23.19 -20.84 0.96
C ASP A 53 23.16 -19.98 -0.33
N ALA A 54 22.87 -20.59 -1.47
CA ALA A 54 22.68 -19.87 -2.73
C ALA A 54 21.44 -18.93 -2.67
N LEU A 55 20.37 -19.37 -2.02
CA LEU A 55 19.20 -18.53 -1.75
C LEU A 55 19.57 -17.33 -0.88
N HIS A 56 20.31 -17.55 0.20
CA HIS A 56 20.78 -16.46 1.08
C HIS A 56 21.72 -15.49 0.33
N ALA A 57 22.62 -15.99 -0.52
CA ALA A 57 23.49 -15.16 -1.33
C ALA A 57 22.66 -14.26 -2.28
N ARG A 58 21.70 -14.83 -3.03
CA ARG A 58 20.81 -14.06 -3.89
C ARG A 58 20.07 -12.94 -3.14
N PHE A 59 19.58 -13.23 -1.92
CA PHE A 59 18.90 -12.22 -1.09
C PHE A 59 19.86 -11.11 -0.67
N ARG A 60 21.02 -11.45 -0.13
CA ARG A 60 22.00 -10.51 0.40
C ARG A 60 22.56 -9.60 -0.70
N ASP A 61 22.88 -10.19 -1.84
CA ASP A 61 23.66 -9.51 -2.85
C ASP A 61 22.77 -8.73 -3.84
N HIS A 62 21.49 -9.11 -3.96
CA HIS A 62 20.60 -8.55 -4.99
C HIS A 62 19.18 -8.26 -4.48
N THR A 63 18.48 -9.25 -3.91
CA THR A 63 17.02 -9.17 -3.70
C THR A 63 16.65 -8.05 -2.73
N VAL A 64 17.41 -7.84 -1.65
CA VAL A 64 17.15 -6.80 -0.65
C VAL A 64 17.20 -5.40 -1.27
N ALA A 65 18.20 -5.14 -2.12
CA ALA A 65 18.31 -3.86 -2.82
C ALA A 65 17.16 -3.65 -3.82
N LEU A 66 16.77 -4.71 -4.52
CA LEU A 66 15.66 -4.67 -5.46
C LEU A 66 14.30 -4.47 -4.74
N PHE A 67 14.11 -5.03 -3.56
CA PHE A 67 12.93 -4.73 -2.75
C PHE A 67 12.84 -3.24 -2.42
N THR A 68 13.94 -2.63 -2.00
CA THR A 68 13.99 -1.19 -1.73
C THR A 68 13.71 -0.37 -2.99
N LYS A 69 14.27 -0.76 -4.15
CA LYS A 69 14.03 -0.11 -5.45
C LYS A 69 12.54 -0.09 -5.83
N HIS A 70 11.78 -1.10 -5.40
CA HIS A 70 10.35 -1.26 -5.70
C HIS A 70 9.45 -0.97 -4.50
N ASP A 71 9.85 -0.07 -3.60
CA ASP A 71 9.06 0.42 -2.46
C ASP A 71 8.55 -0.69 -1.52
N MET A 72 9.26 -1.82 -1.43
CA MET A 72 8.99 -2.89 -0.48
C MET A 72 9.90 -2.74 0.73
N THR A 73 9.34 -2.34 1.88
CA THR A 73 10.11 -2.10 3.09
C THR A 73 10.45 -3.41 3.79
N SER A 74 11.73 -3.74 3.87
CA SER A 74 12.21 -4.90 4.63
C SER A 74 12.15 -4.66 6.13
N ILE A 75 11.49 -5.56 6.86
CA ILE A 75 11.40 -5.54 8.33
C ILE A 75 12.45 -6.48 8.94
N GLY A 76 12.62 -7.67 8.39
CA GLY A 76 13.62 -8.60 8.86
C GLY A 76 13.69 -9.88 8.05
N TYR A 77 14.83 -10.56 8.17
CA TYR A 77 15.14 -11.84 7.53
C TYR A 77 15.61 -12.82 8.59
N PHE A 78 15.04 -14.01 8.62
CA PHE A 78 15.22 -14.96 9.69
C PHE A 78 15.62 -16.33 9.15
N LYS A 79 16.56 -16.98 9.84
CA LYS A 79 16.94 -18.37 9.65
C LYS A 79 16.48 -19.15 10.87
N PRO A 80 15.61 -20.16 10.73
CA PRO A 80 15.23 -21.02 11.85
C PRO A 80 16.45 -21.69 12.50
N GLN A 81 16.41 -21.88 13.81
CA GLN A 81 17.48 -22.54 14.56
C GLN A 81 17.28 -24.05 14.66
N ASP A 82 16.02 -24.50 14.63
CA ASP A 82 15.66 -25.89 14.86
C ASP A 82 15.49 -26.70 13.56
N ALA A 83 15.87 -27.97 13.62
CA ALA A 83 15.60 -28.91 12.53
C ALA A 83 14.08 -29.26 12.47
N PRO A 84 13.52 -29.58 11.29
CA PRO A 84 14.24 -29.61 10.00
C PRO A 84 14.37 -28.25 9.32
N LEU A 85 13.67 -27.20 9.79
CA LEU A 85 13.55 -25.92 9.11
C LEU A 85 14.88 -25.18 8.92
N ARG A 86 15.82 -25.31 9.89
CA ARG A 86 17.11 -24.63 9.79
C ARG A 86 17.93 -25.04 8.55
N GLN A 87 17.60 -26.19 7.95
CA GLN A 87 18.37 -26.77 6.85
C GLN A 87 17.95 -26.23 5.48
N ASN A 88 16.72 -25.69 5.39
CA ASN A 88 16.14 -25.35 4.09
C ASN A 88 15.19 -24.13 4.12
N THR A 89 15.10 -23.37 5.22
CA THR A 89 14.05 -22.36 5.33
C THR A 89 14.63 -20.97 5.53
N LEU A 90 14.12 -20.03 4.71
CA LEU A 90 14.28 -18.59 4.91
C LEU A 90 12.90 -17.99 5.19
N ILE A 91 12.79 -17.22 6.27
CA ILE A 91 11.58 -16.45 6.62
C ILE A 91 11.94 -14.97 6.53
N TYR A 92 11.06 -14.15 5.97
CA TYR A 92 11.24 -12.71 5.99
C TYR A 92 9.90 -11.96 6.05
N ILE A 93 9.97 -10.71 6.48
CA ILE A 93 8.80 -9.85 6.63
C ILE A 93 9.04 -8.56 5.83
N LEU A 94 8.07 -8.23 5.00
CA LEU A 94 7.96 -6.94 4.31
C LEU A 94 6.80 -6.14 4.91
N ALA A 95 6.92 -4.81 4.87
CA ALA A 95 5.82 -3.91 5.16
C ALA A 95 5.45 -3.14 3.89
N HIS A 96 4.15 -3.02 3.66
CA HIS A 96 3.57 -2.31 2.53
C HIS A 96 2.58 -1.24 3.02
N PRO A 97 2.41 -0.12 2.30
CA PRO A 97 1.40 0.88 2.63
C PRO A 97 -0.03 0.32 2.59
N SER A 98 -0.30 -0.62 1.69
CA SER A 98 -1.57 -1.35 1.58
C SER A 98 -1.37 -2.66 0.80
N ARG A 99 -2.39 -3.48 0.75
CA ARG A 99 -2.38 -4.72 -0.04
C ARG A 99 -2.34 -4.45 -1.54
N GLU A 100 -2.99 -3.40 -2.00
CA GLU A 100 -2.94 -2.95 -3.40
C GLU A 100 -1.55 -2.46 -3.78
N ALA A 101 -0.88 -1.72 -2.86
CA ALA A 101 0.51 -1.31 -3.05
C ALA A 101 1.44 -2.52 -3.13
N ALA A 102 1.26 -3.52 -2.26
CA ALA A 102 2.02 -4.77 -2.33
C ALA A 102 1.89 -5.45 -3.70
N THR A 103 0.67 -5.56 -4.21
CA THR A 103 0.41 -6.18 -5.53
C THR A 103 1.15 -5.44 -6.65
N LYS A 104 1.10 -4.10 -6.67
CA LYS A 104 1.80 -3.28 -7.67
C LYS A 104 3.31 -3.41 -7.56
N ASN A 105 3.84 -3.37 -6.34
CA ASN A 105 5.27 -3.43 -6.09
C ASN A 105 5.85 -4.80 -6.44
N TRP A 106 5.13 -5.88 -6.14
CA TRP A 106 5.50 -7.22 -6.57
C TRP A 106 5.49 -7.36 -8.10
N GLN A 107 4.49 -6.80 -8.79
CA GLN A 107 4.46 -6.81 -10.24
C GLN A 107 5.67 -6.07 -10.81
N ALA A 108 5.94 -4.84 -10.34
CA ALA A 108 7.09 -4.06 -10.78
C ALA A 108 8.42 -4.76 -10.51
N PHE A 109 8.57 -5.42 -9.36
CA PHE A 109 9.74 -6.23 -9.04
C PHE A 109 9.90 -7.42 -10.00
N HIS A 110 8.83 -8.13 -10.31
CA HIS A 110 8.90 -9.29 -11.22
C HIS A 110 9.19 -8.88 -12.67
N ASP A 111 8.74 -7.71 -13.08
CA ASP A 111 8.96 -7.17 -14.42
C ASP A 111 10.33 -6.50 -14.57
N ASP A 112 11.07 -6.29 -13.48
CA ASP A 112 12.38 -5.66 -13.49
C ASP A 112 13.40 -6.54 -14.23
N PRO A 113 14.04 -6.04 -15.32
CA PRO A 113 15.06 -6.79 -16.05
C PRO A 113 16.26 -7.20 -15.19
N GLU A 114 16.59 -6.40 -14.17
CA GLU A 114 17.67 -6.73 -13.24
C GLU A 114 17.30 -7.95 -12.40
N TRP A 115 16.07 -7.99 -11.86
CA TRP A 115 15.57 -9.16 -11.16
C TRP A 115 15.54 -10.40 -12.05
N GLN A 116 15.04 -10.28 -13.28
CA GLN A 116 14.97 -11.40 -14.23
C GLN A 116 16.37 -11.97 -14.51
N LYS A 117 17.36 -11.10 -14.71
CA LYS A 117 18.76 -11.50 -14.91
C LYS A 117 19.33 -12.22 -13.69
N VAL A 118 19.13 -11.66 -12.50
CA VAL A 118 19.59 -12.24 -11.22
C VAL A 118 18.94 -13.59 -10.99
N LYS A 119 17.63 -13.69 -11.20
CA LYS A 119 16.90 -14.94 -11.07
C LYS A 119 17.43 -16.00 -12.02
N ALA A 120 17.53 -15.69 -13.30
CA ALA A 120 18.05 -16.62 -14.31
C ALA A 120 19.47 -17.10 -13.99
N ALA A 121 20.38 -16.20 -13.59
CA ALA A 121 21.74 -16.55 -13.21
C ALA A 121 21.80 -17.46 -11.99
N SER A 122 21.04 -17.13 -10.94
CA SER A 122 21.03 -17.92 -9.69
C SER A 122 20.34 -19.28 -9.81
N GLU A 123 19.46 -19.44 -10.79
CA GLU A 123 18.70 -20.68 -11.05
C GLU A 123 19.21 -21.45 -12.27
N ALA A 124 20.37 -21.10 -12.84
CA ALA A 124 20.95 -21.76 -14.00
C ALA A 124 21.18 -23.29 -13.79
N GLN A 125 21.33 -23.72 -12.54
CA GLN A 125 21.49 -25.12 -12.14
C GLN A 125 20.27 -25.66 -11.38
N GLY A 126 19.09 -25.15 -11.71
CA GLY A 126 17.81 -25.53 -11.07
C GLY A 126 17.29 -24.49 -10.10
N ALA A 127 16.00 -24.59 -9.81
CA ALA A 127 15.30 -23.68 -8.91
C ALA A 127 15.94 -23.64 -7.50
N LEU A 128 16.02 -22.46 -6.90
CA LEU A 128 16.51 -22.31 -5.54
C LEU A 128 15.46 -22.67 -4.48
N THR A 129 14.17 -22.63 -4.84
CA THR A 129 13.07 -22.88 -3.91
C THR A 129 12.12 -23.93 -4.45
N THR A 130 11.60 -24.77 -3.56
CA THR A 130 10.54 -25.75 -3.87
C THR A 130 9.16 -25.26 -3.46
N LYS A 131 9.09 -24.34 -2.48
CA LYS A 131 7.83 -23.78 -1.97
C LYS A 131 8.04 -22.33 -1.53
N ILE A 132 7.02 -21.52 -1.78
CA ILE A 132 6.91 -20.15 -1.29
C ILE A 132 5.52 -20.00 -0.68
N GLU A 133 5.49 -19.60 0.58
CA GLU A 133 4.27 -19.25 1.29
C GLU A 133 4.28 -17.76 1.61
N SER A 134 3.11 -17.13 1.51
CA SER A 134 2.93 -15.71 1.82
C SER A 134 1.65 -15.54 2.63
N VAL A 135 1.75 -14.83 3.75
CA VAL A 135 0.63 -14.46 4.61
C VAL A 135 0.66 -12.96 4.83
N PHE A 136 -0.45 -12.30 4.49
CA PHE A 136 -0.64 -10.90 4.84
C PHE A 136 -1.27 -10.79 6.22
N ALA A 137 -0.81 -9.86 7.03
CA ALA A 137 -1.25 -9.65 8.40
C ALA A 137 -1.31 -8.16 8.73
N ASP A 138 -2.34 -7.78 9.47
CA ASP A 138 -2.43 -6.47 10.09
C ASP A 138 -1.82 -6.52 11.49
N PRO A 139 -1.12 -5.47 11.94
CA PRO A 139 -0.63 -5.43 13.31
C PRO A 139 -1.81 -5.36 14.29
N THR A 140 -1.72 -6.08 15.38
CA THR A 140 -2.67 -5.95 16.50
C THR A 140 -2.50 -4.61 17.21
N ASP A 141 -3.48 -4.19 18.00
CA ASP A 141 -3.44 -2.96 18.79
C ASP A 141 -2.27 -2.92 19.80
N TYR A 142 -1.84 -4.08 20.29
CA TYR A 142 -0.70 -4.27 21.19
C TYR A 142 0.62 -4.58 20.48
N SER A 143 0.65 -4.61 19.13
CA SER A 143 1.90 -4.83 18.39
C SER A 143 2.83 -3.63 18.50
N PRO A 144 4.14 -3.82 18.74
CA PRO A 144 5.12 -2.74 18.67
C PRO A 144 5.39 -2.29 17.23
N MET A 145 5.10 -3.14 16.23
CA MET A 145 5.14 -2.79 14.80
C MET A 145 3.79 -2.23 14.37
N LYS A 146 3.83 -1.09 13.68
CA LYS A 146 2.65 -0.42 13.13
C LYS A 146 2.86 -0.07 11.65
#